data_655facc1d429f3bdc6e34037442b018d
#
_entry.id   655facc1d429f3bdc6e34037442b018d
#
_cell.length_a   1.000
_cell.length_b   1.000
_cell.length_c   1.000
_cell.angle_alpha   90.00
_cell.angle_beta   90.00
_cell.angle_gamma   90.00
#
_symmetry.space_group_name_H-M   'P 1'
#
loop_
_entity.id
_entity.type
_entity.pdbx_description
1 polymer ?
#
loop_
_entity_poly.entity_id
_entity_poly.type
_entity_poly.pdbx_seq_one_letter_code
_entity_poly.pdbx_strand_id
1 'polypeptide(L)'
;ALAVINDTIRIYAPEGIGVNQYLESIDSYNHRPKSPTTWKKQVYTGEDYLQKMLSDHKGDVVILAGNNQKKTRYIIESIKAGYNVLADKPLAINSQDFQLLTEAYLLAQQKGLLLYDLMTERYDILNIIEKELLHQTELFGELQKGSPDNPSVIMESVHHFFKKVSGKPLVRPAWYYDIAQQGEGIADVTTHLIDLINWQCFPDEAIHYQSDVKVLSAKHWPTPITLAEFSQSTQTDSFPIYLKQYIKNDVLKVMANGSLNYTVKGIYMGMKVTWNYMPPVHGGDTFTSIKKGSKATLKIVQNEKNGFVKELYIQKKPNIDSHAFETQLQ
;
A
#
# COMPACT_ATOMS: atom_id res chain seq x y z
N ALA A 1 7.57 -24.46 16.66
CA ALA A 1 6.60 -25.26 15.89
C ALA A 1 6.12 -24.42 14.73
N LEU A 2 6.17 -24.93 13.50
CA LEU A 2 5.53 -24.29 12.36
C LEU A 2 4.02 -24.26 12.61
N ALA A 3 3.41 -23.09 12.55
CA ALA A 3 1.95 -22.96 12.63
C ALA A 3 1.32 -23.74 11.47
N VAL A 4 0.46 -24.67 11.77
CA VAL A 4 -0.29 -25.41 10.73
C VAL A 4 -1.47 -24.53 10.32
N ILE A 5 -1.40 -23.98 9.09
CA ILE A 5 -2.52 -23.25 8.51
C ILE A 5 -3.59 -24.29 8.09
N ASN A 6 -4.80 -24.15 8.63
CA ASN A 6 -5.93 -24.98 8.22
C ASN A 6 -6.25 -24.70 6.73
N ASP A 7 -6.59 -25.74 5.98
CA ASP A 7 -6.97 -25.66 4.56
C ASP A 7 -8.35 -25.01 4.32
N THR A 8 -9.06 -24.63 5.35
CA THR A 8 -10.40 -24.05 5.27
C THR A 8 -10.36 -22.54 5.44
N ILE A 9 -10.70 -21.80 4.37
CA ILE A 9 -10.90 -20.35 4.40
C ILE A 9 -12.38 -20.08 4.71
N ARG A 10 -12.63 -19.33 5.78
CA ARG A 10 -13.97 -18.85 6.12
C ARG A 10 -14.12 -17.41 5.69
N ILE A 11 -15.14 -17.14 4.91
CA ILE A 11 -15.40 -15.85 4.27
C ILE A 11 -16.68 -15.29 4.84
N TYR A 12 -16.62 -14.15 5.49
CA TYR A 12 -17.75 -13.40 6.04
C TYR A 12 -17.77 -12.02 5.39
N ALA A 13 -18.75 -11.77 4.55
CA ALA A 13 -18.82 -10.54 3.78
C ALA A 13 -20.28 -10.21 3.36
N PRO A 14 -20.59 -8.96 3.02
CA PRO A 14 -21.87 -8.68 2.36
C PRO A 14 -21.90 -9.31 0.97
N GLU A 15 -23.10 -9.60 0.46
CA GLU A 15 -23.25 -10.02 -0.92
C GLU A 15 -22.70 -8.99 -1.91
N GLY A 16 -22.09 -9.47 -2.99
CA GLY A 16 -21.60 -8.58 -4.04
C GLY A 16 -20.54 -9.20 -4.94
N ILE A 17 -20.25 -8.48 -6.02
CA ILE A 17 -19.30 -8.89 -7.05
C ILE A 17 -17.89 -9.16 -6.48
N GLY A 18 -17.48 -8.42 -5.44
CA GLY A 18 -16.17 -8.59 -4.80
C GLY A 18 -16.00 -9.97 -4.15
N VAL A 19 -17.07 -10.54 -3.55
CA VAL A 19 -17.03 -11.87 -2.98
C VAL A 19 -16.86 -12.92 -4.08
N ASN A 20 -17.60 -12.80 -5.17
CA ASN A 20 -17.51 -13.72 -6.30
C ASN A 20 -16.12 -13.71 -6.93
N GLN A 21 -15.56 -12.53 -7.17
CA GLN A 21 -14.19 -12.38 -7.70
C GLN A 21 -13.14 -13.00 -6.75
N TYR A 22 -13.33 -12.86 -5.44
CA TYR A 22 -12.43 -13.47 -4.46
C TYR A 22 -12.54 -15.00 -4.48
N LEU A 23 -13.75 -15.55 -4.58
CA LEU A 23 -13.97 -16.98 -4.70
C LEU A 23 -13.36 -17.57 -5.96
N GLU A 24 -13.50 -16.89 -7.10
CA GLU A 24 -12.86 -17.24 -8.37
C GLU A 24 -11.32 -17.22 -8.25
N SER A 25 -10.79 -16.24 -7.52
CA SER A 25 -9.34 -16.14 -7.25
C SER A 25 -8.85 -17.36 -6.46
N ILE A 26 -9.56 -17.78 -5.42
CA ILE A 26 -9.22 -19.00 -4.66
C ILE A 26 -9.25 -20.22 -5.58
N ASP A 27 -10.28 -20.36 -6.43
CA ASP A 27 -10.37 -21.45 -7.39
C ASP A 27 -9.21 -21.45 -8.38
N SER A 28 -8.81 -20.28 -8.85
CA SER A 28 -7.64 -20.13 -9.71
C SER A 28 -6.36 -20.65 -9.05
N TYR A 29 -6.15 -20.36 -7.77
CA TYR A 29 -5.02 -20.91 -7.01
C TYR A 29 -5.12 -22.43 -6.81
N ASN A 30 -6.31 -22.95 -6.55
CA ASN A 30 -6.52 -24.39 -6.40
C ASN A 30 -6.27 -25.18 -7.70
N HIS A 31 -6.48 -24.54 -8.88
CA HIS A 31 -6.34 -25.21 -10.19
C HIS A 31 -5.10 -24.76 -10.97
N ARG A 32 -4.20 -23.96 -10.39
CA ARG A 32 -3.00 -23.53 -11.11
C ARG A 32 -2.07 -24.72 -11.40
N PRO A 33 -1.39 -24.73 -12.58
CA PRO A 33 -0.58 -25.89 -13.00
C PRO A 33 0.64 -26.14 -12.07
N LYS A 34 1.21 -25.08 -11.51
CA LYS A 34 2.38 -25.17 -10.62
C LYS A 34 1.99 -24.88 -9.18
N SER A 35 2.25 -25.82 -8.28
CA SER A 35 2.00 -25.72 -6.83
C SER A 35 0.53 -25.35 -6.52
N PRO A 36 -0.47 -26.15 -6.97
CA PRO A 36 -1.86 -25.90 -6.67
C PRO A 36 -2.10 -25.90 -5.16
N THR A 37 -3.04 -25.08 -4.72
CA THR A 37 -3.52 -25.11 -3.33
C THR A 37 -4.71 -26.04 -3.18
N THR A 38 -5.13 -26.30 -1.93
CA THR A 38 -6.28 -27.18 -1.62
C THR A 38 -7.27 -26.47 -0.70
N TRP A 39 -7.44 -25.14 -0.91
CA TRP A 39 -8.31 -24.34 -0.06
C TRP A 39 -9.76 -24.75 -0.15
N LYS A 40 -10.37 -25.08 0.98
CA LYS A 40 -11.81 -25.30 1.15
C LYS A 40 -12.47 -23.98 1.53
N LYS A 41 -13.58 -23.65 0.90
CA LYS A 41 -14.31 -22.41 1.11
C LYS A 41 -15.56 -22.63 1.95
N GLN A 42 -15.72 -21.86 3.04
CA GLN A 42 -16.96 -21.74 3.80
C GLN A 42 -17.38 -20.27 3.73
N VAL A 43 -18.52 -19.99 3.11
CA VAL A 43 -18.95 -18.63 2.77
C VAL A 43 -20.23 -18.30 3.52
N TYR A 44 -20.24 -17.12 4.12
CA TYR A 44 -21.42 -16.50 4.71
C TYR A 44 -21.55 -15.06 4.19
N THR A 45 -22.68 -14.73 3.54
CA THR A 45 -22.92 -13.42 2.88
C THR A 45 -24.15 -12.67 3.41
N GLY A 46 -24.57 -12.97 4.63
CA GLY A 46 -25.69 -12.24 5.27
C GLY A 46 -25.32 -10.81 5.66
N GLU A 47 -26.32 -9.96 5.88
CA GLU A 47 -26.10 -8.58 6.35
C GLU A 47 -25.43 -8.51 7.73
N ASP A 48 -25.60 -9.54 8.54
CA ASP A 48 -25.01 -9.72 9.86
C ASP A 48 -23.64 -10.44 9.83
N TYR A 49 -22.96 -10.44 8.67
CA TYR A 49 -21.70 -11.19 8.48
C TYR A 49 -20.65 -10.95 9.55
N LEU A 50 -20.52 -9.70 10.05
CA LEU A 50 -19.57 -9.38 11.11
C LEU A 50 -19.97 -10.05 12.43
N GLN A 51 -21.24 -9.90 12.84
CA GLN A 51 -21.76 -10.51 14.07
C GLN A 51 -21.65 -12.04 14.02
N LYS A 52 -21.93 -12.60 12.85
CA LYS A 52 -21.80 -14.03 12.60
C LYS A 52 -20.36 -14.50 12.73
N MET A 53 -19.40 -13.78 12.15
CA MET A 53 -17.98 -14.07 12.31
C MET A 53 -17.55 -14.03 13.78
N LEU A 54 -17.93 -12.96 14.49
CA LEU A 54 -17.55 -12.76 15.90
C LEU A 54 -18.18 -13.85 16.80
N SER A 55 -19.42 -14.23 16.55
CA SER A 55 -20.13 -15.25 17.34
C SER A 55 -19.67 -16.68 17.04
N ASP A 56 -19.37 -16.99 15.79
CA ASP A 56 -18.88 -18.32 15.40
C ASP A 56 -17.51 -18.63 16.02
N HIS A 57 -16.67 -17.63 16.17
CA HIS A 57 -15.32 -17.70 16.72
C HIS A 57 -14.53 -18.91 16.20
N LYS A 58 -14.56 -19.10 14.87
CA LYS A 58 -13.92 -20.25 14.20
C LYS A 58 -12.62 -19.81 13.54
N GLY A 59 -11.51 -20.00 14.22
CA GLY A 59 -10.17 -19.63 13.77
C GLY A 59 -9.52 -18.64 14.71
N ASP A 60 -8.21 -18.38 14.52
CA ASP A 60 -7.39 -17.58 15.41
C ASP A 60 -7.01 -16.24 14.78
N VAL A 61 -7.17 -16.11 13.46
CA VAL A 61 -6.71 -14.95 12.68
C VAL A 61 -7.81 -14.47 11.75
N VAL A 62 -8.08 -13.18 11.80
CA VAL A 62 -8.93 -12.47 10.84
C VAL A 62 -8.05 -11.72 9.84
N ILE A 63 -8.29 -11.94 8.54
CA ILE A 63 -7.64 -11.19 7.47
C ILE A 63 -8.66 -10.20 6.91
N LEU A 64 -8.32 -8.90 6.94
CA LEU A 64 -9.17 -7.82 6.45
C LEU A 64 -8.62 -7.28 5.15
N ALA A 65 -9.34 -7.51 4.04
CA ALA A 65 -9.03 -6.96 2.73
C ALA A 65 -10.33 -6.48 2.06
N GLY A 66 -10.30 -5.34 1.38
CA GLY A 66 -11.47 -4.79 0.69
C GLY A 66 -11.75 -3.34 1.05
N ASN A 67 -13.04 -2.97 1.10
CA ASN A 67 -13.47 -1.60 1.35
C ASN A 67 -12.95 -1.05 2.69
N ASN A 68 -12.36 0.15 2.66
CA ASN A 68 -11.66 0.73 3.80
C ASN A 68 -12.57 1.47 4.80
N GLN A 69 -13.80 1.81 4.39
CA GLN A 69 -14.70 2.68 5.17
C GLN A 69 -14.98 2.17 6.59
N LYS A 70 -15.10 0.84 6.74
CA LYS A 70 -15.42 0.22 8.04
C LYS A 70 -14.27 -0.63 8.57
N LYS A 71 -13.11 -0.60 7.93
CA LYS A 71 -11.99 -1.49 8.25
C LYS A 71 -11.53 -1.33 9.69
N THR A 72 -11.34 -0.12 10.16
CA THR A 72 -10.88 0.12 11.54
C THR A 72 -11.88 -0.38 12.58
N ARG A 73 -13.19 -0.27 12.29
CA ARG A 73 -14.22 -0.89 13.13
C ARG A 73 -14.11 -2.41 13.14
N TYR A 74 -13.86 -3.04 11.98
CA TYR A 74 -13.67 -4.49 11.92
C TYR A 74 -12.44 -4.93 12.71
N ILE A 75 -11.36 -4.14 12.65
CA ILE A 75 -10.14 -4.37 13.43
C ILE A 75 -10.47 -4.41 14.92
N ILE A 76 -11.03 -3.34 15.46
CA ILE A 76 -11.25 -3.24 16.92
C ILE A 76 -12.26 -4.26 17.44
N GLU A 77 -13.34 -4.56 16.68
CA GLU A 77 -14.31 -5.57 17.09
C GLU A 77 -13.70 -6.98 17.06
N SER A 78 -12.84 -7.28 16.08
CA SER A 78 -12.11 -8.56 16.04
C SER A 78 -11.14 -8.70 17.22
N ILE A 79 -10.40 -7.65 17.57
CA ILE A 79 -9.51 -7.64 18.73
C ILE A 79 -10.30 -7.79 20.05
N LYS A 80 -11.45 -7.12 20.17
CA LYS A 80 -12.33 -7.28 21.35
C LYS A 80 -12.79 -8.74 21.50
N ALA A 81 -13.10 -9.38 20.40
CA ALA A 81 -13.52 -10.79 20.35
C ALA A 81 -12.38 -11.80 20.53
N GLY A 82 -11.12 -11.36 20.61
CA GLY A 82 -9.98 -12.24 20.89
C GLY A 82 -9.27 -12.78 19.63
N TYR A 83 -9.51 -12.20 18.46
CA TYR A 83 -8.80 -12.57 17.23
C TYR A 83 -7.48 -11.83 17.07
N ASN A 84 -6.49 -12.50 16.52
CA ASN A 84 -5.37 -11.84 15.85
C ASN A 84 -5.87 -11.24 14.53
N VAL A 85 -5.35 -10.07 14.15
CA VAL A 85 -5.79 -9.36 12.95
C VAL A 85 -4.62 -9.07 12.02
N LEU A 86 -4.77 -9.47 10.76
CA LEU A 86 -3.93 -9.06 9.65
C LEU A 86 -4.77 -8.19 8.73
N ALA A 87 -4.43 -6.91 8.61
CA ALA A 87 -5.22 -5.97 7.82
C ALA A 87 -4.42 -5.43 6.64
N ASP A 88 -5.04 -5.46 5.44
CA ASP A 88 -4.48 -4.79 4.27
C ASP A 88 -4.53 -3.27 4.43
N LYS A 89 -3.54 -2.59 3.88
CA LYS A 89 -3.43 -1.12 3.91
C LYS A 89 -4.51 -0.42 3.05
N PRO A 90 -4.89 0.82 3.35
CA PRO A 90 -4.66 1.55 4.60
C PRO A 90 -5.57 1.03 5.72
N LEU A 91 -5.08 1.06 6.96
CA LEU A 91 -5.86 0.62 8.12
C LEU A 91 -6.87 1.67 8.55
N ALA A 92 -6.59 2.94 8.26
CA ALA A 92 -7.45 4.08 8.53
C ALA A 92 -7.39 5.06 7.35
N ILE A 93 -8.52 5.71 7.01
CA ILE A 93 -8.62 6.66 5.91
C ILE A 93 -9.00 8.08 6.33
N ASN A 94 -9.22 8.30 7.62
CA ASN A 94 -9.54 9.59 8.21
C ASN A 94 -9.03 9.69 9.65
N SER A 95 -9.08 10.88 10.24
CA SER A 95 -8.57 11.13 11.60
C SER A 95 -9.33 10.40 12.70
N GLN A 96 -10.64 10.18 12.54
CA GLN A 96 -11.45 9.45 13.53
C GLN A 96 -11.06 7.97 13.54
N ASP A 97 -10.93 7.37 12.37
CA ASP A 97 -10.47 5.99 12.24
C ASP A 97 -9.05 5.82 12.77
N PHE A 98 -8.17 6.83 12.60
CA PHE A 98 -6.82 6.79 13.15
C PHE A 98 -6.81 6.75 14.68
N GLN A 99 -7.71 7.50 15.35
CA GLN A 99 -7.86 7.44 16.80
C GLN A 99 -8.33 6.04 17.25
N LEU A 100 -9.36 5.51 16.59
CA LEU A 100 -9.87 4.17 16.86
C LEU A 100 -8.81 3.08 16.61
N LEU A 101 -7.98 3.25 15.58
CA LEU A 101 -6.87 2.36 15.29
C LEU A 101 -5.81 2.37 16.41
N THR A 102 -5.52 3.55 16.97
CA THR A 102 -4.61 3.68 18.12
C THR A 102 -5.15 2.92 19.33
N GLU A 103 -6.45 3.03 19.62
CA GLU A 103 -7.11 2.26 20.68
C GLU A 103 -7.04 0.75 20.41
N ALA A 104 -7.21 0.33 19.13
CA ALA A 104 -7.14 -1.07 18.76
C ALA A 104 -5.74 -1.67 18.97
N TYR A 105 -4.66 -0.94 18.68
CA TYR A 105 -3.29 -1.36 18.96
C TYR A 105 -3.04 -1.53 20.46
N LEU A 106 -3.47 -0.55 21.28
CA LEU A 106 -3.34 -0.64 22.73
C LEU A 106 -4.11 -1.84 23.30
N LEU A 107 -5.33 -2.07 22.82
CA LEU A 107 -6.15 -3.19 23.25
C LEU A 107 -5.53 -4.54 22.81
N ALA A 108 -5.00 -4.64 21.59
CA ALA A 108 -4.31 -5.82 21.11
C ALA A 108 -3.10 -6.15 22.00
N GLN A 109 -2.29 -5.15 22.33
CA GLN A 109 -1.14 -5.31 23.23
C GLN A 109 -1.58 -5.80 24.61
N GLN A 110 -2.63 -5.21 25.22
CA GLN A 110 -3.16 -5.60 26.53
C GLN A 110 -3.65 -7.06 26.54
N LYS A 111 -4.22 -7.52 25.43
CA LYS A 111 -4.75 -8.88 25.28
C LYS A 111 -3.71 -9.90 24.80
N GLY A 112 -2.47 -9.49 24.47
CA GLY A 112 -1.47 -10.36 23.89
C GLY A 112 -1.83 -10.85 22.48
N LEU A 113 -2.60 -10.04 21.73
CA LEU A 113 -3.03 -10.34 20.36
C LEU A 113 -2.18 -9.59 19.35
N LEU A 114 -2.02 -10.19 18.17
CA LEU A 114 -1.36 -9.57 17.02
C LEU A 114 -2.36 -8.66 16.28
N LEU A 115 -1.99 -7.42 16.08
CA LEU A 115 -2.56 -6.53 15.06
C LEU A 115 -1.43 -6.10 14.14
N TYR A 116 -1.50 -6.53 12.88
CA TYR A 116 -0.43 -6.33 11.90
C TYR A 116 -0.98 -5.79 10.58
N ASP A 117 -0.32 -4.78 10.05
CA ASP A 117 -0.56 -4.24 8.71
C ASP A 117 0.20 -5.04 7.64
N LEU A 118 -0.50 -5.38 6.56
CA LEU A 118 0.07 -6.17 5.47
C LEU A 118 0.78 -5.25 4.47
N MET A 119 2.02 -4.87 4.80
CA MET A 119 2.88 -4.03 3.96
C MET A 119 3.67 -4.90 2.96
N THR A 120 3.03 -5.23 1.84
CA THR A 120 3.56 -6.19 0.85
C THR A 120 4.84 -5.74 0.16
N GLU A 121 5.05 -4.42 0.00
CA GLU A 121 6.26 -3.88 -0.63
C GLU A 121 7.55 -4.18 0.14
N ARG A 122 7.48 -4.49 1.43
CA ARG A 122 8.64 -4.95 2.22
C ARG A 122 9.19 -6.30 1.74
N TYR A 123 8.41 -7.08 0.98
CA TYR A 123 8.79 -8.40 0.46
C TYR A 123 9.27 -8.35 -1.00
N ASP A 124 9.29 -7.18 -1.63
CA ASP A 124 9.94 -6.99 -2.93
C ASP A 124 11.46 -7.09 -2.75
N ILE A 125 12.10 -7.96 -3.54
CA ILE A 125 13.53 -8.25 -3.41
C ILE A 125 14.40 -7.01 -3.55
N LEU A 126 14.02 -6.05 -4.42
CA LEU A 126 14.82 -4.84 -4.61
C LEU A 126 14.69 -3.88 -3.42
N ASN A 127 13.52 -3.84 -2.77
CA ASN A 127 13.33 -3.07 -1.55
C ASN A 127 14.12 -3.67 -0.37
N ILE A 128 14.24 -5.01 -0.31
CA ILE A 128 15.07 -5.71 0.67
C ILE A 128 16.55 -5.39 0.43
N ILE A 129 17.03 -5.53 -0.82
CA ILE A 129 18.43 -5.23 -1.18
C ILE A 129 18.73 -3.74 -0.94
N GLU A 130 17.82 -2.81 -1.30
CA GLU A 130 18.01 -1.38 -1.03
C GLU A 130 18.17 -1.11 0.47
N LYS A 131 17.36 -1.77 1.33
CA LYS A 131 17.50 -1.69 2.78
C LYS A 131 18.86 -2.16 3.26
N GLU A 132 19.29 -3.34 2.82
CA GLU A 132 20.60 -3.89 3.22
C GLU A 132 21.75 -2.96 2.79
N LEU A 133 21.72 -2.43 1.56
CA LEU A 133 22.74 -1.50 1.05
C LEU A 133 22.76 -0.18 1.82
N LEU A 134 21.63 0.33 2.28
CA LEU A 134 21.54 1.54 3.11
C LEU A 134 22.37 1.43 4.41
N HIS A 135 22.51 0.21 4.94
CA HIS A 135 23.23 -0.07 6.19
C HIS A 135 24.66 -0.56 5.97
N GLN A 136 25.12 -0.65 4.70
CA GLN A 136 26.51 -0.91 4.37
C GLN A 136 27.32 0.40 4.39
N THR A 137 27.84 0.76 5.56
CA THR A 137 28.55 2.05 5.75
C THR A 137 29.77 2.23 4.84
N GLU A 138 30.40 1.11 4.41
CA GLU A 138 31.52 1.15 3.47
C GLU A 138 31.09 1.52 2.05
N LEU A 139 29.89 1.16 1.62
CA LEU A 139 29.33 1.45 0.30
C LEU A 139 28.48 2.72 0.29
N PHE A 140 27.50 2.81 1.17
CA PHE A 140 26.52 3.90 1.18
C PHE A 140 27.00 5.09 2.03
N GLY A 141 27.76 4.82 3.07
CA GLY A 141 28.07 5.79 4.11
C GLY A 141 26.89 6.06 5.03
N GLU A 142 26.70 7.29 5.43
CA GLU A 142 25.58 7.74 6.26
C GLU A 142 24.49 8.41 5.42
N LEU A 143 23.23 8.19 5.75
CA LEU A 143 22.11 8.87 5.12
C LEU A 143 22.24 10.38 5.35
N GLN A 144 22.29 11.16 4.26
CA GLN A 144 22.45 12.60 4.34
C GLN A 144 21.17 13.28 4.82
N LYS A 145 21.31 14.43 5.47
CA LYS A 145 20.17 15.22 5.94
C LYS A 145 19.33 15.76 4.79
N GLY A 146 19.96 16.24 3.72
CA GLY A 146 19.30 16.97 2.64
C GLY A 146 18.82 18.36 3.03
N SER A 147 17.93 18.92 2.20
CA SER A 147 17.26 20.20 2.42
C SER A 147 15.85 20.19 1.87
N PRO A 148 15.01 21.22 2.14
CA PRO A 148 13.65 21.29 1.58
C PRO A 148 13.62 21.20 0.05
N ASP A 149 14.56 21.85 -0.64
CA ASP A 149 14.62 21.88 -2.10
C ASP A 149 15.42 20.71 -2.70
N ASN A 150 16.14 19.96 -1.87
CA ASN A 150 16.93 18.81 -2.27
C ASN A 150 16.88 17.71 -1.20
N PRO A 151 15.72 17.03 -1.03
CA PRO A 151 15.55 15.97 -0.05
C PRO A 151 16.54 14.84 -0.24
N SER A 152 16.94 14.20 0.84
CA SER A 152 17.83 13.02 0.78
C SER A 152 17.09 11.74 0.46
N VAL A 153 15.81 11.68 0.77
CA VAL A 153 14.95 10.57 0.40
C VAL A 153 13.83 11.08 -0.49
N ILE A 154 13.69 10.49 -1.67
CA ILE A 154 12.64 10.83 -2.63
C ILE A 154 11.97 9.55 -3.06
N MET A 155 10.64 9.50 -2.96
CA MET A 155 9.85 8.40 -3.48
C MET A 155 8.68 8.92 -4.31
N GLU A 156 8.58 8.45 -5.55
CA GLU A 156 7.52 8.81 -6.47
C GLU A 156 6.89 7.58 -7.09
N SER A 157 5.58 7.63 -7.31
CA SER A 157 4.84 6.54 -7.92
C SER A 157 3.73 7.08 -8.81
N VAL A 158 3.59 6.48 -9.99
CA VAL A 158 2.47 6.76 -10.90
C VAL A 158 1.67 5.49 -11.10
N HIS A 159 0.38 5.60 -10.85
CA HIS A 159 -0.60 4.51 -10.97
C HIS A 159 -1.67 4.84 -12.00
N HIS A 160 -2.45 3.82 -12.35
CA HIS A 160 -3.52 3.96 -13.32
C HIS A 160 -4.81 3.31 -12.81
N PHE A 161 -5.94 4.02 -12.98
CA PHE A 161 -7.26 3.49 -12.64
C PHE A 161 -7.63 2.31 -13.51
N PHE A 162 -7.38 2.42 -14.80
CA PHE A 162 -7.60 1.35 -15.77
C PHE A 162 -6.26 0.85 -16.33
N LYS A 163 -5.98 -0.43 -16.16
CA LYS A 163 -4.79 -1.12 -16.67
C LYS A 163 -5.07 -2.59 -16.86
N LYS A 164 -4.17 -3.29 -17.55
CA LYS A 164 -4.19 -4.76 -17.64
C LYS A 164 -3.25 -5.34 -16.57
N VAL A 165 -3.72 -6.38 -15.91
CA VAL A 165 -2.92 -7.19 -14.98
C VAL A 165 -2.92 -8.62 -15.51
N SER A 166 -1.74 -9.18 -15.74
CA SER A 166 -1.60 -10.51 -16.38
C SER A 166 -2.40 -10.66 -17.69
N GLY A 167 -2.42 -9.58 -18.50
CA GLY A 167 -3.10 -9.54 -19.79
C GLY A 167 -4.62 -9.28 -19.76
N LYS A 168 -5.25 -9.29 -18.58
CA LYS A 168 -6.69 -9.04 -18.41
C LYS A 168 -6.95 -7.61 -17.90
N PRO A 169 -8.01 -6.94 -18.36
CA PRO A 169 -8.42 -5.67 -17.78
C PRO A 169 -8.71 -5.80 -16.28
N LEU A 170 -8.17 -4.87 -15.48
CA LEU A 170 -8.49 -4.78 -14.07
C LEU A 170 -9.83 -4.08 -13.90
N VAL A 171 -10.85 -4.82 -13.49
CA VAL A 171 -12.16 -4.27 -13.15
C VAL A 171 -12.14 -3.80 -11.69
N ARG A 172 -12.44 -2.52 -11.48
CA ARG A 172 -12.52 -1.93 -10.14
C ARG A 172 -13.96 -1.88 -9.65
N PRO A 173 -14.24 -2.14 -8.38
CA PRO A 173 -15.56 -1.88 -7.83
C PRO A 173 -15.83 -0.36 -7.86
N ALA A 174 -17.07 0.03 -8.09
CA ALA A 174 -17.44 1.45 -8.19
C ALA A 174 -17.08 2.27 -6.93
N TRP A 175 -17.10 1.67 -5.74
CA TRP A 175 -16.73 2.32 -4.49
C TRP A 175 -15.24 2.68 -4.41
N TYR A 176 -14.39 2.11 -5.25
CA TYR A 176 -12.97 2.48 -5.33
C TYR A 176 -12.75 3.95 -5.73
N TYR A 177 -13.72 4.55 -6.40
CA TYR A 177 -13.70 5.96 -6.82
C TYR A 177 -14.26 6.91 -5.75
N ASP A 178 -14.76 6.37 -4.64
CA ASP A 178 -15.29 7.15 -3.53
C ASP A 178 -14.24 7.27 -2.42
N ILE A 179 -13.75 8.49 -2.22
CA ILE A 179 -12.74 8.75 -1.17
C ILE A 179 -13.26 8.50 0.26
N ALA A 180 -14.60 8.51 0.46
CA ALA A 180 -15.18 8.14 1.74
C ALA A 180 -15.15 6.62 2.01
N GLN A 181 -14.93 5.81 0.97
CA GLN A 181 -14.86 4.36 1.07
C GLN A 181 -13.45 3.82 0.84
N GLN A 182 -12.72 4.36 -0.14
CA GLN A 182 -11.35 3.94 -0.46
C GLN A 182 -10.30 4.73 0.33
N GLY A 183 -10.57 5.98 0.65
CA GLY A 183 -9.59 6.97 1.01
C GLY A 183 -9.09 7.77 -0.21
N GLU A 184 -8.44 8.88 0.03
CA GLU A 184 -7.74 9.61 -1.04
C GLU A 184 -6.57 8.77 -1.55
N GLY A 185 -6.18 8.94 -2.83
CA GLY A 185 -5.06 8.19 -3.41
C GLY A 185 -3.73 8.39 -2.67
N ILE A 186 -3.56 9.54 -2.00
CA ILE A 186 -2.43 9.77 -1.11
C ILE A 186 -2.46 8.82 0.11
N ALA A 187 -3.63 8.50 0.65
CA ALA A 187 -3.75 7.55 1.75
C ALA A 187 -3.56 6.10 1.28
N ASP A 188 -3.91 5.78 0.05
CA ASP A 188 -3.79 4.44 -0.50
C ASP A 188 -2.32 4.06 -0.80
N VAL A 189 -1.65 4.82 -1.67
CA VAL A 189 -0.30 4.47 -2.14
C VAL A 189 0.81 5.02 -1.25
N THR A 190 0.65 6.23 -0.72
CA THR A 190 1.68 6.86 0.11
C THR A 190 1.93 6.08 1.40
N THR A 191 0.96 5.29 1.86
CA THR A 191 1.14 4.36 2.97
C THR A 191 2.31 3.41 2.72
N HIS A 192 2.43 2.83 1.53
CA HIS A 192 3.58 2.01 1.16
C HIS A 192 4.89 2.81 1.14
N LEU A 193 4.86 4.04 0.60
CA LEU A 193 6.07 4.85 0.49
C LEU A 193 6.59 5.28 1.87
N ILE A 194 5.70 5.70 2.77
CA ILE A 194 6.07 6.05 4.16
C ILE A 194 6.59 4.82 4.89
N ASP A 195 5.93 3.69 4.73
CA ASP A 195 6.32 2.44 5.33
C ASP A 195 7.74 2.02 4.89
N LEU A 196 8.01 2.03 3.59
CA LEU A 196 9.33 1.71 3.06
C LEU A 196 10.40 2.68 3.56
N ILE A 197 10.11 3.98 3.64
CA ILE A 197 11.05 4.97 4.19
C ILE A 197 11.39 4.62 5.64
N ASN A 198 10.39 4.40 6.47
CA ASN A 198 10.60 4.11 7.89
C ASN A 198 11.34 2.79 8.08
N TRP A 199 10.91 1.74 7.39
CA TRP A 199 11.49 0.41 7.48
C TRP A 199 12.93 0.31 6.96
N GLN A 200 13.25 1.08 5.91
CA GLN A 200 14.58 1.07 5.29
C GLN A 200 15.54 2.03 5.95
N CYS A 201 15.10 3.27 6.26
CA CYS A 201 16.00 4.32 6.75
C CYS A 201 16.16 4.31 8.27
N PHE A 202 15.21 3.76 9.02
CA PHE A 202 15.19 3.76 10.48
C PHE A 202 14.82 2.37 11.04
N PRO A 203 15.60 1.32 10.67
CA PRO A 203 15.30 -0.02 11.15
C PRO A 203 15.43 -0.08 12.67
N ASP A 204 14.54 -0.87 13.28
CA ASP A 204 14.50 -1.11 14.73
C ASP A 204 14.28 0.14 15.59
N GLU A 205 13.90 1.27 14.96
CA GLU A 205 13.57 2.51 15.65
C GLU A 205 12.06 2.78 15.63
N ALA A 206 11.48 3.09 16.79
CA ALA A 206 10.12 3.63 16.84
C ALA A 206 10.11 5.07 16.32
N ILE A 207 9.21 5.35 15.37
CA ILE A 207 8.96 6.71 14.86
C ILE A 207 7.74 7.28 15.57
N HIS A 208 7.95 8.29 16.38
CA HIS A 208 6.87 9.01 17.06
C HIS A 208 6.42 10.18 16.18
N TYR A 209 5.27 10.05 15.52
CA TYR A 209 4.80 11.03 14.53
C TYR A 209 4.68 12.47 15.11
N GLN A 210 4.43 12.62 16.39
CA GLN A 210 4.30 13.92 17.05
C GLN A 210 5.64 14.65 17.26
N SER A 211 6.72 13.92 17.51
CA SER A 211 8.04 14.49 17.80
C SER A 211 9.03 14.36 16.65
N ASP A 212 8.98 13.25 15.92
CA ASP A 212 9.99 12.89 14.93
C ASP A 212 9.63 13.32 13.52
N VAL A 213 8.32 13.56 13.26
CA VAL A 213 7.80 13.93 11.94
C VAL A 213 7.36 15.39 11.91
N LYS A 214 7.86 16.14 10.91
CA LYS A 214 7.42 17.51 10.66
C LYS A 214 7.02 17.69 9.21
N VAL A 215 5.74 17.93 8.95
CA VAL A 215 5.24 18.26 7.62
C VAL A 215 5.64 19.69 7.26
N LEU A 216 6.26 19.88 6.10
CA LEU A 216 6.71 21.16 5.58
C LEU A 216 5.74 21.71 4.53
N SER A 217 5.28 20.84 3.62
CA SER A 217 4.24 21.15 2.65
C SER A 217 3.52 19.90 2.21
N ALA A 218 2.22 20.04 1.93
CA ALA A 218 1.38 18.99 1.37
C ALA A 218 0.46 19.58 0.32
N LYS A 219 0.22 18.83 -0.75
CA LYS A 219 -0.74 19.20 -1.81
C LYS A 219 -1.49 17.94 -2.23
N HIS A 220 -2.76 18.10 -2.58
CA HIS A 220 -3.55 17.07 -3.22
C HIS A 220 -4.34 17.66 -4.39
N TRP A 221 -4.67 16.85 -5.38
CA TRP A 221 -5.44 17.26 -6.55
C TRP A 221 -6.19 16.10 -7.18
N PRO A 222 -7.34 16.35 -7.85
CA PRO A 222 -8.14 15.29 -8.42
C PRO A 222 -7.60 14.80 -9.76
N THR A 223 -7.90 13.54 -10.08
CA THR A 223 -7.89 13.00 -11.43
C THR A 223 -9.33 13.12 -11.99
N PRO A 224 -9.52 13.75 -13.14
CA PRO A 224 -10.81 13.78 -13.80
C PRO A 224 -11.11 12.43 -14.44
N ILE A 225 -12.31 11.90 -14.23
CA ILE A 225 -12.81 10.64 -14.79
C ILE A 225 -14.16 10.92 -15.47
N THR A 226 -14.24 10.72 -16.76
CA THR A 226 -15.49 10.80 -17.52
C THR A 226 -16.39 9.59 -17.23
N LEU A 227 -17.68 9.67 -17.56
CA LEU A 227 -18.59 8.54 -17.41
C LEU A 227 -18.14 7.33 -18.26
N ALA A 228 -17.63 7.58 -19.48
CA ALA A 228 -17.11 6.50 -20.34
C ALA A 228 -15.92 5.78 -19.71
N GLU A 229 -14.98 6.52 -19.14
CA GLU A 229 -13.81 5.97 -18.42
C GLU A 229 -14.23 5.21 -17.15
N PHE A 230 -15.17 5.76 -16.40
CA PHE A 230 -15.73 5.10 -15.22
C PHE A 230 -16.40 3.77 -15.61
N SER A 231 -17.28 3.79 -16.62
CA SER A 231 -17.97 2.59 -17.10
C SER A 231 -16.99 1.53 -17.63
N GLN A 232 -15.96 1.95 -18.35
CA GLN A 232 -14.92 1.04 -18.84
C GLN A 232 -14.16 0.34 -17.70
N SER A 233 -13.86 1.06 -16.62
CA SER A 233 -13.05 0.54 -15.52
C SER A 233 -13.86 -0.21 -14.46
N THR A 234 -15.17 0.06 -14.34
CA THR A 234 -16.04 -0.52 -13.30
C THR A 234 -17.08 -1.47 -13.84
N GLN A 235 -17.34 -1.47 -15.17
CA GLN A 235 -18.46 -2.16 -15.81
C GLN A 235 -19.83 -1.70 -15.26
N THR A 236 -19.94 -0.41 -14.90
CA THR A 236 -21.14 0.21 -14.37
C THR A 236 -21.54 1.38 -15.27
N ASP A 237 -22.77 1.43 -15.76
CA ASP A 237 -23.23 2.35 -16.80
C ASP A 237 -23.52 3.78 -16.30
N SER A 238 -23.51 4.00 -15.00
CA SER A 238 -23.79 5.30 -14.39
C SER A 238 -22.98 5.51 -13.11
N PHE A 239 -22.75 6.76 -12.76
CA PHE A 239 -22.17 7.08 -11.45
C PHE A 239 -23.16 6.76 -10.33
N PRO A 240 -22.79 5.94 -9.34
CA PRO A 240 -23.58 5.71 -8.14
C PRO A 240 -23.91 7.01 -7.40
N ILE A 241 -25.03 7.02 -6.69
CA ILE A 241 -25.54 8.22 -6.00
C ILE A 241 -24.53 8.81 -5.01
N TYR A 242 -23.73 7.99 -4.34
CA TYR A 242 -22.72 8.42 -3.36
C TYR A 242 -21.55 9.18 -4.00
N LEU A 243 -21.32 9.08 -5.33
CA LEU A 243 -20.31 9.83 -6.06
C LEU A 243 -20.79 11.20 -6.53
N LYS A 244 -22.11 11.48 -6.49
CA LYS A 244 -22.71 12.69 -7.05
C LYS A 244 -22.05 13.98 -6.54
N GLN A 245 -21.66 14.03 -5.30
CA GLN A 245 -21.01 15.19 -4.68
C GLN A 245 -19.64 15.55 -5.29
N TYR A 246 -18.98 14.59 -5.94
CA TYR A 246 -17.65 14.77 -6.56
C TYR A 246 -17.74 15.04 -8.07
N ILE A 247 -18.94 15.07 -8.65
CA ILE A 247 -19.16 15.33 -10.08
C ILE A 247 -19.25 16.83 -10.32
N LYS A 248 -18.45 17.33 -11.27
CA LYS A 248 -18.50 18.71 -11.75
C LYS A 248 -18.46 18.71 -13.27
N ASN A 249 -19.44 19.33 -13.92
CA ASN A 249 -19.57 19.38 -15.39
C ASN A 249 -19.51 17.96 -16.01
N ASP A 250 -20.29 17.03 -15.48
CA ASP A 250 -20.37 15.62 -15.90
C ASP A 250 -19.06 14.81 -15.79
N VAL A 251 -18.09 15.34 -15.07
CA VAL A 251 -16.79 14.68 -14.82
C VAL A 251 -16.61 14.44 -13.32
N LEU A 252 -16.36 13.19 -12.96
CA LEU A 252 -16.02 12.80 -11.60
C LEU A 252 -14.60 13.27 -11.25
N LYS A 253 -14.44 13.97 -10.13
CA LYS A 253 -13.18 14.49 -9.62
C LYS A 253 -12.69 13.62 -8.47
N VAL A 254 -11.89 12.61 -8.78
CA VAL A 254 -11.37 11.68 -7.77
C VAL A 254 -10.09 12.25 -7.14
N MET A 255 -10.11 12.56 -5.84
CA MET A 255 -8.94 13.06 -5.11
C MET A 255 -7.92 11.92 -4.91
N ALA A 256 -7.12 11.69 -5.94
CA ALA A 256 -6.23 10.53 -6.04
C ALA A 256 -4.74 10.89 -5.99
N ASN A 257 -4.41 12.15 -6.21
CA ASN A 257 -3.03 12.59 -6.33
C ASN A 257 -2.59 13.35 -5.08
N GLY A 258 -1.31 13.24 -4.75
CA GLY A 258 -0.75 14.03 -3.66
C GLY A 258 0.76 14.14 -3.70
N SER A 259 1.28 15.18 -3.06
CA SER A 259 2.69 15.34 -2.78
C SER A 259 2.91 15.81 -1.35
N LEU A 260 3.99 15.34 -0.73
CA LEU A 260 4.33 15.63 0.64
C LEU A 260 5.82 15.87 0.76
N ASN A 261 6.20 17.03 1.33
CA ASN A 261 7.56 17.29 1.80
C ASN A 261 7.53 17.36 3.32
N TYR A 262 8.37 16.57 3.97
CA TYR A 262 8.39 16.44 5.42
C TYR A 262 9.79 16.06 5.90
N THR A 263 9.97 16.02 7.21
CA THR A 263 11.18 15.45 7.81
C THR A 263 10.83 14.32 8.75
N VAL A 264 11.69 13.31 8.81
CA VAL A 264 11.70 12.30 9.86
C VAL A 264 13.04 12.39 10.58
N LYS A 265 13.04 12.63 11.89
CA LYS A 265 14.26 12.84 12.69
C LYS A 265 15.23 13.84 12.07
N GLY A 266 14.67 14.88 11.43
CA GLY A 266 15.43 15.95 10.80
C GLY A 266 15.97 15.65 9.40
N ILE A 267 15.79 14.48 8.84
CA ILE A 267 16.13 14.11 7.47
C ILE A 267 14.99 14.51 6.54
N TYR A 268 15.30 15.21 5.44
CA TYR A 268 14.31 15.71 4.50
C TYR A 268 13.87 14.63 3.52
N MET A 269 12.56 14.47 3.42
CA MET A 269 11.84 13.50 2.59
C MET A 269 10.91 14.21 1.60
N GLY A 270 10.88 13.72 0.37
CA GLY A 270 9.94 14.15 -0.66
C GLY A 270 9.16 12.97 -1.21
N MET A 271 7.84 13.09 -1.29
CA MET A 271 6.98 12.05 -1.87
C MET A 271 5.98 12.64 -2.85
N LYS A 272 5.67 11.87 -3.90
CA LYS A 272 4.63 12.21 -4.86
C LYS A 272 3.94 10.96 -5.38
N VAL A 273 2.63 10.98 -5.37
CA VAL A 273 1.77 9.94 -5.96
C VAL A 273 0.86 10.59 -7.01
N THR A 274 0.84 10.00 -8.19
CA THR A 274 -0.01 10.43 -9.28
C THR A 274 -0.85 9.26 -9.78
N TRP A 275 -2.14 9.49 -9.95
CA TRP A 275 -3.06 8.55 -10.58
C TRP A 275 -3.56 9.14 -11.89
N ASN A 276 -3.24 8.48 -12.99
CA ASN A 276 -3.82 8.77 -14.30
C ASN A 276 -4.96 7.79 -14.59
N TYR A 277 -5.80 8.10 -15.59
CA TYR A 277 -6.84 7.14 -15.95
C TYR A 277 -6.25 5.85 -16.49
N MET A 278 -5.44 5.93 -17.54
CA MET A 278 -4.79 4.77 -18.16
C MET A 278 -3.35 5.10 -18.58
N PRO A 279 -2.48 4.09 -18.65
CA PRO A 279 -1.12 4.30 -19.14
C PRO A 279 -1.12 4.59 -20.65
N PRO A 280 -0.03 5.20 -21.19
CA PRO A 280 0.21 5.23 -22.62
C PRO A 280 0.22 3.82 -23.22
N VAL A 281 0.12 3.75 -24.55
CA VAL A 281 0.24 2.47 -25.28
C VAL A 281 1.59 1.82 -24.94
N HIS A 282 1.57 0.56 -24.54
CA HIS A 282 2.72 -0.17 -24.00
C HIS A 282 3.31 0.39 -22.69
N GLY A 283 2.62 1.35 -22.06
CA GLY A 283 3.02 1.91 -20.79
C GLY A 283 2.60 1.06 -19.59
N GLY A 284 3.06 1.47 -18.40
CA GLY A 284 2.76 0.84 -17.13
C GLY A 284 2.84 1.82 -15.97
N ASP A 285 2.67 1.31 -14.77
CA ASP A 285 2.94 2.08 -13.55
C ASP A 285 4.43 2.38 -13.45
N THR A 286 4.78 3.54 -12.89
CA THR A 286 6.17 3.91 -12.65
C THR A 286 6.47 4.03 -11.17
N PHE A 287 7.72 3.78 -10.81
CA PHE A 287 8.21 3.90 -9.44
C PHE A 287 9.61 4.46 -9.42
N THR A 288 9.89 5.34 -8.48
CA THR A 288 11.22 5.88 -8.23
C THR A 288 11.46 5.94 -6.72
N SER A 289 12.57 5.36 -6.28
CA SER A 289 13.14 5.53 -4.95
C SER A 289 14.54 6.12 -5.10
N ILE A 290 14.85 7.16 -4.36
CA ILE A 290 16.21 7.76 -4.31
C ILE A 290 16.59 7.94 -2.84
N LYS A 291 17.74 7.43 -2.45
CA LYS A 291 18.32 7.61 -1.12
C LYS A 291 19.77 8.06 -1.24
N LYS A 292 20.09 9.23 -0.67
CA LYS A 292 21.38 9.89 -0.80
C LYS A 292 22.23 9.65 0.44
N GLY A 293 23.23 8.83 0.30
CA GLY A 293 24.27 8.62 1.32
C GLY A 293 25.47 9.54 1.14
N SER A 294 26.39 9.51 2.09
CA SER A 294 27.65 10.28 2.02
C SER A 294 28.64 9.71 0.99
N LYS A 295 28.62 8.41 0.72
CA LYS A 295 29.50 7.71 -0.24
C LYS A 295 28.81 7.38 -1.57
N ALA A 296 27.52 7.02 -1.53
CA ALA A 296 26.75 6.63 -2.71
C ALA A 296 25.30 7.14 -2.67
N THR A 297 24.64 7.06 -3.81
CA THR A 297 23.19 7.24 -3.94
C THR A 297 22.58 5.92 -4.44
N LEU A 298 21.60 5.42 -3.73
CA LEU A 298 20.79 4.29 -4.19
C LEU A 298 19.58 4.80 -4.96
N LYS A 299 19.20 4.08 -6.02
CA LYS A 299 18.03 4.39 -6.83
C LYS A 299 17.34 3.12 -7.27
N ILE A 300 16.05 2.99 -6.97
CA ILE A 300 15.19 2.03 -7.66
C ILE A 300 14.39 2.82 -8.69
N VAL A 301 14.39 2.35 -9.93
CA VAL A 301 13.68 2.99 -11.04
C VAL A 301 12.86 1.96 -11.79
N GLN A 302 11.61 2.30 -12.08
CA GLN A 302 10.70 1.56 -12.96
C GLN A 302 10.01 2.58 -13.87
N ASN A 303 10.37 2.62 -15.14
CA ASN A 303 9.79 3.54 -16.11
C ASN A 303 9.94 3.03 -17.56
N GLU A 304 9.56 3.84 -18.53
CA GLU A 304 9.63 3.48 -19.96
C GLU A 304 11.04 3.09 -20.41
N LYS A 305 12.08 3.75 -19.88
CA LYS A 305 13.48 3.50 -20.31
C LYS A 305 13.97 2.09 -20.01
N ASN A 306 13.43 1.49 -18.96
CA ASN A 306 13.75 0.11 -18.55
C ASN A 306 12.58 -0.87 -18.76
N GLY A 307 11.66 -0.53 -19.68
CA GLY A 307 10.52 -1.39 -20.02
C GLY A 307 9.56 -1.65 -18.86
N PHE A 308 9.46 -0.71 -17.90
CA PHE A 308 8.65 -0.83 -16.69
C PHE A 308 9.04 -2.00 -15.77
N VAL A 309 10.29 -2.47 -15.86
CA VAL A 309 10.88 -3.42 -14.92
C VAL A 309 11.62 -2.65 -13.83
N LYS A 310 11.43 -3.02 -12.55
CA LYS A 310 12.18 -2.39 -11.45
C LYS A 310 13.67 -2.75 -11.56
N GLU A 311 14.53 -1.75 -11.46
CA GLU A 311 15.98 -1.89 -11.46
C GLU A 311 16.58 -1.08 -10.30
N LEU A 312 17.55 -1.66 -9.60
CA LEU A 312 18.28 -1.03 -8.51
C LEU A 312 19.67 -0.59 -9.00
N TYR A 313 19.98 0.66 -8.77
CA TYR A 313 21.27 1.27 -9.11
C TYR A 313 21.95 1.77 -7.84
N ILE A 314 23.26 1.56 -7.78
CA ILE A 314 24.15 2.22 -6.82
C ILE A 314 25.09 3.17 -7.55
N GLN A 315 25.01 4.46 -7.24
CA GLN A 315 25.81 5.49 -7.87
C GLN A 315 26.82 6.05 -6.87
N LYS A 316 28.09 5.73 -7.07
CA LYS A 316 29.22 6.23 -6.28
C LYS A 316 29.30 7.77 -6.36
N LYS A 317 29.63 8.42 -5.25
CA LYS A 317 29.95 9.87 -5.24
C LYS A 317 31.31 10.14 -5.91
N PRO A 318 31.47 11.32 -6.55
CA PRO A 318 32.70 11.63 -7.29
C PRO A 318 34.00 11.57 -6.47
N ASN A 319 33.93 11.89 -5.19
CA ASN A 319 35.08 11.95 -4.28
C ASN A 319 35.44 10.58 -3.65
N ILE A 320 34.75 9.51 -3.99
CA ILE A 320 35.01 8.16 -3.47
C ILE A 320 35.91 7.41 -4.46
N ASP A 321 36.94 6.73 -3.95
CA ASP A 321 37.83 5.93 -4.76
C ASP A 321 37.08 4.78 -5.45
N SER A 322 37.30 4.62 -6.76
CA SER A 322 36.56 3.67 -7.56
C SER A 322 36.93 2.24 -7.26
N HIS A 323 38.24 1.96 -7.07
CA HIS A 323 38.71 0.61 -6.83
C HIS A 323 38.23 0.08 -5.46
N ALA A 324 38.37 0.89 -4.42
CA ALA A 324 37.88 0.55 -3.10
C ALA A 324 36.36 0.31 -3.10
N PHE A 325 35.60 1.14 -3.84
CA PHE A 325 34.15 1.00 -3.94
C PHE A 325 33.72 -0.28 -4.68
N GLU A 326 34.37 -0.61 -5.80
CA GLU A 326 34.10 -1.82 -6.57
C GLU A 326 34.45 -3.09 -5.79
N THR A 327 35.54 -3.07 -5.01
CA THR A 327 35.92 -4.18 -4.13
C THR A 327 34.85 -4.47 -3.07
N GLN A 328 34.18 -3.45 -2.56
CA GLN A 328 33.09 -3.61 -1.57
C GLN A 328 31.78 -4.11 -2.19
N LEU A 329 31.60 -3.95 -3.52
CA LEU A 329 30.42 -4.47 -4.24
C LEU A 329 30.50 -5.96 -4.57
N GLN A 330 31.70 -6.55 -4.55
CA GLN A 330 31.96 -7.97 -4.79
C GLN A 330 31.76 -8.81 -3.52
#